data_0c162fffe9d8317b21f563cdf506a19f
#
_entry.id   0c162fffe9d8317b21f563cdf506a19f
#
_cell.length_a   1.000
_cell.length_b   1.000
_cell.length_c   1.000
_cell.angle_alpha   90.00
_cell.angle_beta   90.00
_cell.angle_gamma   90.00
#
_symmetry.space_group_name_H-M   'P 1'
#
loop_
_entity.id
_entity.type
_entity.pdbx_description
1 polymer ?
#
loop_
_entity_poly.entity_id
_entity_poly.type
_entity_poly.pdbx_seq_one_letter_code
_entity_poly.pdbx_strand_id
1 'polypeptide(L)'
;MQRIEGEASQEVKNSHEAVDNSSAVSRTRVANQAQDNVQPFGASRYSDFLSNVSNFKIIESTLREGEQFANAFFDTETKIRIAKALDNFGVDCIELTSPAASEQSRKDCEAICKLGLRCKVITH
;
A
#
# COMPACT_ATOMS: atom_id res chain seq x y z
N MET A 1 46.32 -47.86 -5.56
CA MET A 1 46.06 -49.28 -5.19
C MET A 1 44.56 -49.38 -4.91
N GLN A 2 43.86 -50.07 -5.81
CA GLN A 2 42.58 -50.80 -5.70
C GLN A 2 41.34 -49.97 -5.25
N ARG A 3 40.38 -49.70 -6.13
CA ARG A 3 39.38 -50.54 -6.83
C ARG A 3 38.36 -51.15 -5.85
N ILE A 4 37.06 -50.86 -6.07
CA ILE A 4 35.97 -51.76 -6.50
C ILE A 4 34.66 -50.96 -6.38
N GLU A 5 33.89 -50.66 -7.37
CA GLU A 5 32.79 -51.33 -8.07
C GLU A 5 31.65 -51.84 -7.16
N GLY A 6 30.44 -51.48 -7.52
CA GLY A 6 29.20 -52.06 -7.04
C GLY A 6 27.95 -51.36 -7.56
N GLU A 7 27.57 -51.68 -8.79
CA GLU A 7 26.24 -51.45 -9.35
C GLU A 7 25.17 -52.21 -8.58
N ALA A 8 24.01 -51.61 -8.41
CA ALA A 8 22.76 -52.36 -8.37
C ALA A 8 21.59 -51.47 -8.79
N SER A 9 21.18 -51.68 -9.99
CA SER A 9 19.91 -51.27 -10.58
C SER A 9 18.73 -51.80 -9.74
N GLN A 10 17.76 -50.99 -9.43
CA GLN A 10 16.40 -51.43 -9.18
C GLN A 10 15.39 -50.55 -9.92
N GLU A 11 14.95 -51.19 -10.98
CA GLU A 11 13.79 -50.87 -11.80
C GLU A 11 12.52 -50.99 -10.95
N VAL A 12 11.86 -49.88 -10.63
CA VAL A 12 10.53 -49.90 -10.05
C VAL A 12 9.52 -49.57 -11.14
N LYS A 13 8.76 -50.61 -11.49
CA LYS A 13 7.70 -50.62 -12.47
C LYS A 13 6.64 -49.56 -12.15
N ASN A 14 6.42 -48.66 -13.11
CA ASN A 14 5.24 -47.83 -13.20
C ASN A 14 4.01 -48.70 -13.49
N SER A 15 3.18 -48.95 -12.51
CA SER A 15 1.80 -49.35 -12.73
C SER A 15 0.92 -48.12 -12.91
N HIS A 16 0.50 -47.91 -14.15
CA HIS A 16 -0.53 -46.94 -14.51
C HIS A 16 -1.84 -47.27 -13.78
N GLU A 17 -2.22 -46.44 -12.85
CA GLU A 17 -3.59 -46.32 -12.42
C GLU A 17 -4.19 -45.11 -13.14
N ALA A 18 -4.94 -45.41 -14.18
CA ALA A 18 -5.77 -44.43 -14.87
C ALA A 18 -6.95 -44.09 -13.95
N VAL A 19 -6.78 -43.04 -13.13
CA VAL A 19 -7.89 -42.48 -12.37
C VAL A 19 -8.77 -41.70 -13.34
N ASP A 20 -9.99 -42.17 -13.44
CA ASP A 20 -11.07 -41.62 -14.25
C ASP A 20 -11.27 -40.11 -13.99
N ASN A 21 -10.84 -39.30 -14.96
CA ASN A 21 -10.86 -37.84 -14.90
C ASN A 21 -12.23 -37.25 -15.29
N SER A 22 -13.26 -38.11 -15.49
CA SER A 22 -14.59 -37.64 -15.93
C SER A 22 -15.40 -36.99 -14.82
N SER A 23 -15.19 -37.39 -13.56
CA SER A 23 -15.90 -36.81 -12.41
C SER A 23 -15.36 -35.45 -11.97
N ALA A 24 -14.06 -35.17 -12.20
CA ALA A 24 -13.43 -33.89 -11.87
C ALA A 24 -13.85 -32.78 -12.84
N VAL A 25 -13.94 -33.10 -14.13
CA VAL A 25 -14.37 -32.13 -15.17
C VAL A 25 -15.83 -31.71 -14.97
N SER A 26 -16.70 -32.62 -14.56
CA SER A 26 -18.10 -32.28 -14.28
C SER A 26 -18.25 -31.38 -13.05
N ARG A 27 -17.45 -31.59 -12.00
CA ARG A 27 -17.50 -30.75 -10.79
C ARG A 27 -16.96 -29.35 -11.05
N THR A 28 -15.93 -29.20 -11.86
CA THR A 28 -15.37 -27.89 -12.22
C THR A 28 -16.33 -27.08 -13.10
N ARG A 29 -17.07 -27.75 -14.01
CA ARG A 29 -18.11 -27.07 -14.83
C ARG A 29 -19.28 -26.58 -14.01
N VAL A 30 -19.74 -27.36 -13.03
CA VAL A 30 -20.87 -26.94 -12.16
C VAL A 30 -20.45 -25.78 -11.25
N ALA A 31 -19.21 -25.78 -10.73
CA ALA A 31 -18.70 -24.67 -9.95
C ALA A 31 -18.57 -23.37 -10.77
N ASN A 32 -18.11 -23.45 -12.01
CA ASN A 32 -18.01 -22.28 -12.89
C ASN A 32 -19.38 -21.74 -13.33
N GLN A 33 -20.38 -22.62 -13.54
CA GLN A 33 -21.75 -22.16 -13.87
C GLN A 33 -22.46 -21.51 -12.68
N ALA A 34 -22.12 -21.89 -11.45
CA ALA A 34 -22.67 -21.24 -10.25
C ALA A 34 -22.04 -19.85 -9.99
N GLN A 35 -20.82 -19.61 -10.49
CA GLN A 35 -20.16 -18.30 -10.37
C GLN A 35 -20.62 -17.31 -11.44
N ASP A 36 -21.01 -17.77 -12.63
CA ASP A 36 -21.44 -16.90 -13.74
C ASP A 36 -22.85 -16.30 -13.56
N ASN A 37 -23.62 -16.75 -12.56
CA ASN A 37 -25.00 -16.30 -12.35
C ASN A 37 -25.20 -15.43 -11.09
N VAL A 38 -24.13 -15.16 -10.35
CA VAL A 38 -24.12 -14.11 -9.32
C VAL A 38 -23.66 -12.83 -9.99
N GLN A 39 -24.62 -12.10 -10.58
CA GLN A 39 -24.40 -10.69 -10.93
C GLN A 39 -23.97 -10.00 -9.63
N PRO A 40 -22.71 -9.52 -9.52
CA PRO A 40 -22.28 -8.81 -8.32
C PRO A 40 -23.17 -7.58 -8.21
N PHE A 41 -23.96 -7.54 -7.14
CA PHE A 41 -24.84 -6.42 -6.81
C PHE A 41 -24.02 -5.13 -6.90
N GLY A 42 -24.20 -4.38 -7.98
CA GLY A 42 -23.61 -3.07 -8.14
C GLY A 42 -22.17 -3.00 -8.69
N ALA A 43 -21.76 -3.85 -9.64
CA ALA A 43 -20.47 -3.73 -10.30
C ALA A 43 -20.20 -2.31 -10.82
N SER A 44 -21.22 -1.62 -11.33
CA SER A 44 -21.14 -0.22 -11.74
C SER A 44 -20.89 0.72 -10.53
N ARG A 45 -21.60 0.50 -9.42
CA ARG A 45 -21.39 1.31 -8.19
C ARG A 45 -20.03 1.09 -7.55
N TYR A 46 -19.48 -0.12 -7.66
CA TYR A 46 -18.17 -0.43 -7.11
C TYR A 46 -17.06 0.21 -7.95
N SER A 47 -17.18 0.20 -9.28
CA SER A 47 -16.24 0.90 -10.18
C SER A 47 -16.33 2.42 -10.00
N ASP A 48 -17.53 2.98 -9.81
CA ASP A 48 -17.71 4.41 -9.54
C ASP A 48 -17.13 4.80 -8.19
N PHE A 49 -17.31 3.96 -7.17
CA PHE A 49 -16.69 4.17 -5.86
C PHE A 49 -15.16 4.12 -5.97
N LEU A 50 -14.58 3.14 -6.64
CA LEU A 50 -13.13 3.02 -6.82
C LEU A 50 -12.56 4.18 -7.65
N SER A 51 -13.30 4.67 -8.67
CA SER A 51 -12.86 5.83 -9.45
C SER A 51 -12.86 7.11 -8.61
N ASN A 52 -13.84 7.27 -7.71
CA ASN A 52 -13.87 8.40 -6.77
C ASN A 52 -12.76 8.31 -5.73
N VAL A 53 -12.45 7.10 -5.22
CA VAL A 53 -11.35 6.90 -4.28
C VAL A 53 -9.99 7.13 -4.93
N SER A 54 -9.81 6.79 -6.21
CA SER A 54 -8.55 7.03 -6.92
C SER A 54 -8.22 8.52 -7.10
N ASN A 55 -9.24 9.39 -7.05
CA ASN A 55 -9.09 10.84 -7.11
C ASN A 55 -9.01 11.51 -5.73
N PHE A 56 -9.18 10.73 -4.65
CA PHE A 56 -9.08 11.24 -3.29
C PHE A 56 -7.63 11.58 -2.94
N LYS A 57 -7.42 12.75 -2.35
CA LYS A 57 -6.12 13.20 -1.86
C LYS A 57 -6.21 13.59 -0.41
N ILE A 58 -5.22 13.18 0.36
CA ILE A 58 -5.10 13.52 1.77
C ILE A 58 -4.24 14.77 1.88
N ILE A 59 -4.84 15.85 2.37
CA ILE A 59 -4.13 17.07 2.80
C ILE A 59 -4.11 17.03 4.33
N GLU A 60 -2.94 16.97 4.89
CA GLU A 60 -2.73 16.85 6.32
C GLU A 60 -2.30 18.22 6.89
N SER A 61 -2.94 18.67 7.96
CA SER A 61 -2.85 20.05 8.46
C SER A 61 -2.38 20.15 9.92
N THR A 62 -1.82 19.10 10.50
CA THR A 62 -1.32 19.13 11.89
C THR A 62 -0.27 20.22 12.08
N LEU A 63 0.60 20.43 11.08
CA LEU A 63 1.67 21.44 11.15
C LEU A 63 1.22 22.86 10.82
N ARG A 64 -0.08 23.06 10.57
CA ARG A 64 -0.73 24.37 10.49
C ARG A 64 -1.81 24.53 11.54
N GLU A 65 -2.93 23.81 11.40
CA GLU A 65 -4.07 23.89 12.32
C GLU A 65 -3.72 23.36 13.71
N GLY A 66 -2.94 22.30 13.80
CA GLY A 66 -2.51 21.74 15.08
C GLY A 66 -1.63 22.71 15.90
N GLU A 67 -0.88 23.59 15.26
CA GLU A 67 -0.09 24.61 15.95
C GLU A 67 -0.93 25.77 16.50
N GLN A 68 -2.16 25.95 15.98
CA GLN A 68 -3.06 27.00 16.45
C GLN A 68 -3.83 26.57 17.70
N PHE A 69 -3.73 25.29 18.09
CA PHE A 69 -4.36 24.79 19.29
C PHE A 69 -3.72 25.37 20.55
N ALA A 70 -4.55 25.80 21.51
CA ALA A 70 -4.08 26.36 22.77
C ALA A 70 -3.17 25.36 23.50
N ASN A 71 -1.98 25.77 23.85
CA ASN A 71 -0.91 24.97 24.48
C ASN A 71 -0.22 23.94 23.55
N ALA A 72 -0.48 23.92 22.25
CA ALA A 72 0.34 23.18 21.32
C ALA A 72 1.60 23.98 20.98
N PHE A 73 2.76 23.43 21.26
CA PHE A 73 4.04 23.98 20.81
C PHE A 73 4.87 22.85 20.21
N PHE A 74 5.19 23.01 18.93
CA PHE A 74 6.11 22.11 18.24
C PHE A 74 7.41 22.84 17.92
N ASP A 75 8.51 22.39 18.50
CA ASP A 75 9.81 22.82 18.05
C ASP A 75 10.13 22.30 16.64
N THR A 76 11.13 22.87 15.99
CA THR A 76 11.51 22.50 14.62
C THR A 76 11.81 21.01 14.47
N GLU A 77 12.44 20.39 15.48
CA GLU A 77 12.77 18.97 15.44
C GLU A 77 11.52 18.09 15.49
N THR A 78 10.56 18.43 16.35
CA THR A 78 9.26 17.75 16.41
C THR A 78 8.51 17.89 15.10
N LYS A 79 8.48 19.07 14.48
CA LYS A 79 7.87 19.30 13.17
C LYS A 79 8.52 18.44 12.08
N ILE A 80 9.83 18.33 12.08
CA ILE A 80 10.57 17.45 11.16
C ILE A 80 10.17 15.98 11.35
N ARG A 81 10.04 15.51 12.61
CA ARG A 81 9.62 14.13 12.91
C ARG A 81 8.18 13.87 12.43
N ILE A 82 7.28 14.82 12.67
CA ILE A 82 5.89 14.74 12.21
C ILE A 82 5.85 14.69 10.68
N ALA A 83 6.54 15.60 9.99
CA ALA A 83 6.57 15.64 8.52
C ALA A 83 7.08 14.33 7.91
N LYS A 84 8.14 13.73 8.47
CA LYS A 84 8.66 12.43 8.04
C LYS A 84 7.67 11.29 8.31
N ALA A 85 6.97 11.30 9.44
CA ALA A 85 5.97 10.30 9.76
C ALA A 85 4.78 10.37 8.80
N LEU A 86 4.30 11.57 8.47
CA LEU A 86 3.23 11.80 7.52
C LEU A 86 3.62 11.39 6.08
N ASP A 87 4.83 11.72 5.65
CA ASP A 87 5.36 11.26 4.35
C ASP A 87 5.44 9.74 4.27
N ASN A 88 5.90 9.08 5.36
CA ASN A 88 5.93 7.61 5.44
C ASN A 88 4.53 6.99 5.47
N PHE A 89 3.57 7.66 6.09
CA PHE A 89 2.17 7.24 6.08
C PHE A 89 1.56 7.32 4.67
N GLY A 90 2.06 8.22 3.82
CA GLY A 90 1.65 8.34 2.43
C GLY A 90 0.57 9.41 2.19
N VAL A 91 0.58 10.51 2.94
CA VAL A 91 -0.27 11.67 2.63
C VAL A 91 0.17 12.31 1.30
N ASP A 92 -0.75 12.93 0.58
CA ASP A 92 -0.45 13.61 -0.67
C ASP A 92 0.18 14.98 -0.45
N CYS A 93 -0.30 15.70 0.59
CA CYS A 93 0.16 17.04 0.92
C CYS A 93 0.27 17.21 2.44
N ILE A 94 1.27 17.97 2.87
CA ILE A 94 1.42 18.49 4.23
C ILE A 94 1.28 20.01 4.18
N GLU A 95 0.38 20.55 4.98
CA GLU A 95 0.17 21.98 5.11
C GLU A 95 0.96 22.54 6.29
N LEU A 96 1.75 23.59 6.04
CA LEU A 96 2.55 24.28 7.04
C LEU A 96 1.98 25.67 7.33
N THR A 97 2.27 26.18 8.52
CA THR A 97 2.04 27.59 8.84
C THR A 97 2.80 28.49 7.85
N SER A 98 2.20 29.58 7.43
CA SER A 98 2.79 30.52 6.48
C SER A 98 4.19 30.96 6.90
N PRO A 99 5.19 30.92 6.00
CA PRO A 99 6.53 31.42 6.30
C PRO A 99 6.57 32.93 6.58
N ALA A 100 5.50 33.64 6.19
CA ALA A 100 5.36 35.08 6.48
C ALA A 100 4.83 35.35 7.90
N ALA A 101 4.32 34.35 8.61
CA ALA A 101 3.73 34.53 9.95
C ALA A 101 4.79 34.91 11.00
N SER A 102 6.00 34.33 10.92
CA SER A 102 7.11 34.63 11.82
C SER A 102 8.45 34.15 11.24
N GLU A 103 9.54 34.66 11.79
CA GLU A 103 10.90 34.18 11.45
C GLU A 103 11.07 32.69 11.78
N GLN A 104 10.44 32.20 12.86
CA GLN A 104 10.47 30.79 13.22
C GLN A 104 9.72 29.95 12.19
N SER A 105 8.52 30.37 11.77
CA SER A 105 7.75 29.70 10.71
C SER A 105 8.54 29.60 9.40
N ARG A 106 9.27 30.65 9.05
CA ARG A 106 10.14 30.65 7.87
C ARG A 106 11.24 29.59 7.99
N LYS A 107 11.93 29.53 9.12
CA LYS A 107 12.99 28.54 9.38
C LYS A 107 12.44 27.11 9.36
N ASP A 108 11.28 26.89 9.94
CA ASP A 108 10.61 25.59 9.96
C ASP A 108 10.24 25.13 8.54
N CYS A 109 9.63 26.02 7.74
CA CYS A 109 9.35 25.74 6.33
C CYS A 109 10.61 25.39 5.54
N GLU A 110 11.68 26.17 5.69
CA GLU A 110 12.95 25.89 5.03
C GLU A 110 13.55 24.53 5.43
N ALA A 111 13.48 24.20 6.72
CA ALA A 111 13.97 22.92 7.22
C ALA A 111 13.19 21.74 6.66
N ILE A 112 11.86 21.83 6.65
CA ILE A 112 10.98 20.77 6.14
C ILE A 112 11.12 20.61 4.62
N CYS A 113 11.17 21.72 3.85
CA CYS A 113 11.36 21.67 2.41
C CYS A 113 12.70 21.03 1.98
N LYS A 114 13.72 21.09 2.81
CA LYS A 114 15.03 20.46 2.56
C LYS A 114 15.07 18.95 2.83
N LEU A 115 13.99 18.36 3.40
CA LEU A 115 13.95 16.92 3.75
C LEU A 115 13.84 15.99 2.54
N GLY A 116 13.45 16.50 1.37
CA GLY A 116 13.24 15.66 0.18
C GLY A 116 12.03 14.71 0.33
N LEU A 117 10.94 15.18 0.95
CA LEU A 117 9.72 14.41 1.14
C LEU A 117 9.09 14.05 -0.22
N ARG A 118 8.39 12.91 -0.28
CA ARG A 118 7.63 12.48 -1.46
C ARG A 118 6.31 13.25 -1.59
N CYS A 119 5.69 13.58 -0.45
CA CYS A 119 4.49 14.39 -0.41
C CYS A 119 4.77 15.85 -0.77
N LYS A 120 3.73 16.56 -1.21
CA LYS A 120 3.82 18.01 -1.47
C LYS A 120 3.78 18.78 -0.16
N VAL A 121 4.59 19.83 -0.07
CA VAL A 121 4.50 20.80 1.02
C VAL A 121 3.77 22.04 0.50
N ILE A 122 2.73 22.45 1.20
CA ILE A 122 1.91 23.61 0.87
C ILE A 122 1.86 24.58 2.05
N THR A 123 1.72 25.86 1.77
CA THR A 123 1.53 26.93 2.75
C THR A 123 0.43 27.88 2.29
N HIS A 124 -0.16 28.61 3.22
CA HIS A 124 -1.06 29.73 2.94
C HIS A 124 -0.31 31.04 2.79
#